data_7276a94e3cf76832262069095335f205
#
_entry.id   7276a94e3cf76832262069095335f205
#
_cell.length_a   1.000
_cell.length_b   1.000
_cell.length_c   1.000
_cell.angle_alpha   90.00
_cell.angle_beta   90.00
_cell.angle_gamma   90.00
#
_symmetry.space_group_name_H-M   'P 1'
#
loop_
_entity.id
_entity.type
_entity.pdbx_description
1 polymer ?
#
loop_
_entity_poly.entity_id
_entity_poly.type
_entity_poly.pdbx_seq_one_letter_code
_entity_poly.pdbx_strand_id
1 'polypeptide(L)'
;MLTTSSTQRPATLTNRQVANFYFRPCCDQYDEVILEYFRCRCGAVRKRAPGLGYTNLMQHIRREHPSFAAEMLAATRGETGSLLHYVRNSALNTFGWLEWIVLGNLPLSFCESRLSRRYTNLEPISVETLRGSLESVTRSVERAIAADLPERFGIIFDGWSHASEHFIADFAWYEVDEAIRCPLLSMAPLVNEETDDLSAATHQAFLRTMLLRDYNKRLEQCVFPVGDNCSVNRRLATLMGVPLVGCASRRLNRAVAAELSEHAEDLDLVEDNPSTNHPPANPLGLHIFAMLNLFFELLPFLDTDDDELAELLPSPAAKRRLKDLLGELKDVESVSKALQGSDVSLLDVRVWFDALIAKKE
;
A
#
# COMPACT_ATOMS: atom_id res chain seq x y z
N MET A 1 2.45 -10.37 42.89
CA MET A 1 3.72 -11.04 42.62
C MET A 1 3.47 -12.42 42.04
N LEU A 2 3.62 -12.60 40.77
CA LEU A 2 3.90 -13.89 40.09
C LEU A 2 4.41 -13.52 38.68
N THR A 3 5.72 -13.40 38.59
CA THR A 3 6.45 -13.26 37.33
C THR A 3 6.50 -14.62 36.66
N THR A 4 5.68 -14.82 35.64
CA THR A 4 5.87 -15.94 34.70
C THR A 4 6.88 -15.53 33.64
N SER A 5 8.15 -15.86 33.86
CA SER A 5 9.17 -15.85 32.83
C SER A 5 8.80 -16.90 31.78
N SER A 6 8.36 -16.48 30.60
CA SER A 6 8.25 -17.35 29.43
C SER A 6 9.68 -17.71 28.98
N THR A 7 10.13 -18.90 29.33
CA THR A 7 11.35 -19.51 28.78
C THR A 7 11.14 -19.73 27.28
N GLN A 8 11.56 -18.79 26.46
CA GLN A 8 11.69 -18.99 25.02
C GLN A 8 12.71 -20.14 24.80
N ARG A 9 12.24 -21.27 24.25
CA ARG A 9 13.15 -22.33 23.79
C ARG A 9 14.08 -21.73 22.74
N PRO A 10 15.42 -21.93 22.86
CA PRO A 10 16.35 -21.42 21.86
C PRO A 10 15.98 -22.01 20.50
N ALA A 11 15.94 -21.14 19.47
CA ALA A 11 15.68 -21.55 18.10
C ALA A 11 16.75 -22.56 17.67
N THR A 12 16.37 -23.80 17.35
CA THR A 12 17.28 -24.83 16.86
C THR A 12 17.71 -24.46 15.45
N LEU A 13 18.96 -23.99 15.30
CA LEU A 13 19.57 -23.70 14.01
C LEU A 13 19.75 -25.00 13.21
N THR A 14 19.30 -25.02 11.96
CA THR A 14 19.51 -26.18 11.07
C THR A 14 20.95 -26.23 10.57
N ASN A 15 21.45 -27.43 10.28
CA ASN A 15 22.81 -27.61 9.72
C ASN A 15 23.01 -26.79 8.41
N ARG A 16 21.96 -26.62 7.62
CA ARG A 16 21.99 -25.79 6.40
C ARG A 16 22.22 -24.32 6.72
N GLN A 17 21.51 -23.79 7.71
CA GLN A 17 21.64 -22.39 8.14
C GLN A 17 23.07 -22.14 8.67
N VAL A 18 23.55 -23.00 9.53
CA VAL A 18 24.89 -22.89 10.10
C VAL A 18 25.96 -22.99 9.01
N ALA A 19 25.84 -23.94 8.09
CA ALA A 19 26.79 -24.10 7.00
C ALA A 19 26.81 -22.89 6.07
N ASN A 20 25.66 -22.35 5.69
CA ASN A 20 25.56 -21.16 4.80
C ASN A 20 26.09 -19.88 5.46
N PHE A 21 26.05 -19.78 6.78
CA PHE A 21 26.63 -18.66 7.51
C PHE A 21 28.16 -18.66 7.45
N TYR A 22 28.78 -19.83 7.60
CA TYR A 22 30.24 -19.96 7.67
C TYR A 22 30.89 -20.18 6.30
N PHE A 23 30.21 -20.80 5.36
CA PHE A 23 30.79 -21.24 4.09
C PHE A 23 30.18 -20.51 2.90
N ARG A 24 31.07 -20.12 1.99
CA ARG A 24 30.71 -19.62 0.65
C ARG A 24 31.24 -20.57 -0.43
N PRO A 25 30.56 -20.73 -1.57
CA PRO A 25 31.11 -21.49 -2.69
C PRO A 25 32.47 -20.92 -3.13
N CYS A 26 33.38 -21.78 -3.52
CA CYS A 26 34.60 -21.34 -4.19
C CYS A 26 34.31 -21.01 -5.64
N CYS A 27 35.01 -20.03 -6.19
CA CYS A 27 35.00 -19.73 -7.61
C CYS A 27 36.35 -20.11 -8.24
N ASP A 28 36.34 -20.38 -9.54
CA ASP A 28 37.54 -20.59 -10.33
C ASP A 28 38.19 -19.26 -10.76
N GLN A 29 39.18 -19.32 -11.64
CA GLN A 29 39.90 -18.15 -12.15
C GLN A 29 39.06 -17.22 -13.07
N TYR A 30 37.85 -17.66 -13.45
CA TYR A 30 36.90 -16.92 -14.28
C TYR A 30 35.68 -16.44 -13.49
N ASP A 31 35.74 -16.53 -12.14
CA ASP A 31 34.62 -16.23 -11.23
C ASP A 31 33.41 -17.18 -11.34
N GLU A 32 33.58 -18.34 -12.00
CA GLU A 32 32.54 -19.36 -12.05
C GLU A 32 32.51 -20.20 -10.78
N VAL A 33 31.30 -20.45 -10.26
CA VAL A 33 31.09 -21.18 -8.99
C VAL A 33 31.44 -22.66 -9.14
N ILE A 34 32.36 -23.12 -8.29
CA ILE A 34 32.71 -24.54 -8.18
C ILE A 34 31.76 -25.22 -7.19
N LEU A 35 30.77 -25.94 -7.69
CA LEU A 35 29.63 -26.47 -6.93
C LEU A 35 30.01 -27.46 -5.79
N GLU A 36 31.22 -28.01 -5.80
CA GLU A 36 31.66 -29.00 -4.84
C GLU A 36 32.55 -28.45 -3.72
N TYR A 37 33.09 -27.24 -3.86
CA TYR A 37 34.05 -26.68 -2.90
C TYR A 37 33.53 -25.42 -2.25
N PHE A 38 33.65 -25.39 -0.91
CA PHE A 38 33.15 -24.30 -0.09
C PHE A 38 34.26 -23.80 0.83
N ARG A 39 34.45 -22.47 0.88
CA ARG A 39 35.43 -21.81 1.72
C ARG A 39 34.77 -21.29 2.98
N CYS A 40 35.27 -21.70 4.14
CA CYS A 40 34.86 -21.20 5.44
C CYS A 40 35.37 -19.76 5.67
N ARG A 41 34.72 -19.01 6.55
CA ARG A 41 35.20 -17.69 7.02
C ARG A 41 36.60 -17.72 7.60
N CYS A 42 37.03 -18.82 8.20
CA CYS A 42 38.40 -19.03 8.66
C CYS A 42 39.41 -19.33 7.54
N GLY A 43 38.99 -19.37 6.27
CA GLY A 43 39.83 -19.68 5.11
C GLY A 43 39.89 -21.15 4.71
N ALA A 44 39.50 -22.08 5.58
CA ALA A 44 39.54 -23.52 5.28
C ALA A 44 38.55 -23.89 4.15
N VAL A 45 39.03 -24.68 3.21
CA VAL A 45 38.18 -25.19 2.10
C VAL A 45 37.71 -26.62 2.44
N ARG A 46 36.44 -26.91 2.20
CA ARG A 46 35.82 -28.22 2.39
C ARG A 46 35.02 -28.64 1.18
N LYS A 47 35.07 -29.94 0.87
CA LYS A 47 34.29 -30.53 -0.22
C LYS A 47 32.91 -30.94 0.29
N ARG A 48 31.89 -30.63 -0.50
CA ARG A 48 30.51 -31.09 -0.36
C ARG A 48 29.94 -31.40 -1.73
N ALA A 49 29.76 -32.69 -2.03
CA ALA A 49 29.17 -33.05 -3.33
C ALA A 49 27.70 -32.59 -3.44
N PRO A 50 27.23 -32.20 -4.61
CA PRO A 50 25.85 -31.84 -4.85
C PRO A 50 24.87 -32.92 -4.39
N GLY A 51 23.79 -32.55 -3.74
CA GLY A 51 22.79 -33.47 -3.20
C GLY A 51 23.14 -34.14 -1.87
N LEU A 52 24.38 -34.04 -1.36
CA LEU A 52 24.77 -34.58 -0.06
C LEU A 52 24.49 -33.56 1.08
N GLY A 53 24.34 -34.12 2.28
CA GLY A 53 24.15 -33.36 3.52
C GLY A 53 25.32 -32.45 3.90
N TYR A 54 25.17 -31.73 4.98
CA TYR A 54 26.14 -30.73 5.49
C TYR A 54 27.16 -31.30 6.48
N THR A 55 27.24 -32.61 6.64
CA THR A 55 28.02 -33.27 7.70
C THR A 55 29.47 -32.84 7.74
N ASN A 56 30.15 -32.81 6.59
CA ASN A 56 31.57 -32.42 6.50
C ASN A 56 31.80 -30.94 6.88
N LEU A 57 30.89 -30.06 6.44
CA LEU A 57 30.93 -28.63 6.78
C LEU A 57 30.65 -28.40 8.27
N MET A 58 29.65 -29.09 8.82
CA MET A 58 29.26 -29.00 10.23
C MET A 58 30.34 -29.56 11.15
N GLN A 59 31.05 -30.62 10.75
CA GLN A 59 32.16 -31.17 11.53
C GLN A 59 33.30 -30.16 11.67
N HIS A 60 33.63 -29.45 10.60
CA HIS A 60 34.58 -28.33 10.63
C HIS A 60 34.11 -27.22 11.55
N ILE A 61 32.83 -26.74 11.41
CA ILE A 61 32.29 -25.66 12.21
C ILE A 61 32.34 -25.99 13.70
N ARG A 62 31.89 -27.16 14.10
CA ARG A 62 31.89 -27.59 15.51
C ARG A 62 33.28 -27.64 16.11
N ARG A 63 34.30 -27.94 15.30
CA ARG A 63 35.69 -28.04 15.75
C ARG A 63 36.37 -26.68 15.80
N GLU A 64 36.22 -25.85 14.76
CA GLU A 64 36.98 -24.60 14.60
C GLU A 64 36.19 -23.36 15.07
N HIS A 65 34.86 -23.47 15.18
CA HIS A 65 33.96 -22.39 15.58
C HIS A 65 32.99 -22.88 16.68
N PRO A 66 33.46 -23.21 17.87
CA PRO A 66 32.62 -23.81 18.92
C PRO A 66 31.51 -22.85 19.39
N SER A 67 31.72 -21.54 19.26
CA SER A 67 30.75 -20.48 19.60
C SER A 67 29.77 -20.14 18.50
N PHE A 68 29.70 -20.95 17.42
CA PHE A 68 28.92 -20.63 16.20
C PHE A 68 27.47 -20.19 16.48
N ALA A 69 26.80 -20.75 17.49
CA ALA A 69 25.43 -20.40 17.82
C ALA A 69 25.32 -18.98 18.37
N ALA A 70 26.27 -18.57 19.24
CA ALA A 70 26.31 -17.22 19.77
C ALA A 70 26.73 -16.19 18.69
N GLU A 71 27.70 -16.53 17.86
CA GLU A 71 28.14 -15.68 16.73
C GLU A 71 26.99 -15.43 15.74
N MET A 72 26.22 -16.49 15.41
CA MET A 72 25.06 -16.34 14.51
C MET A 72 23.93 -15.50 15.10
N LEU A 73 23.71 -15.56 16.41
CA LEU A 73 22.70 -14.73 17.10
C LEU A 73 23.13 -13.25 17.20
N ALA A 74 24.43 -12.99 17.27
CA ALA A 74 24.99 -11.64 17.35
C ALA A 74 25.20 -10.98 15.97
N ALA A 75 25.14 -11.76 14.88
CA ALA A 75 25.43 -11.28 13.53
C ALA A 75 24.36 -10.30 13.00
N THR A 76 24.81 -9.23 12.34
CA THR A 76 23.95 -8.23 11.72
C THR A 76 23.36 -8.70 10.38
N ARG A 77 22.33 -8.00 9.88
CA ARG A 77 21.69 -8.28 8.58
C ARG A 77 22.68 -8.27 7.40
N GLY A 78 23.70 -7.41 7.45
CA GLY A 78 24.72 -7.30 6.40
C GLY A 78 25.66 -8.52 6.35
N GLU A 79 25.88 -9.21 7.46
CA GLU A 79 26.78 -10.36 7.56
C GLU A 79 26.10 -11.69 7.21
N THR A 80 24.79 -11.78 7.42
CA THR A 80 24.02 -13.02 7.23
C THR A 80 23.37 -13.15 5.84
N GLY A 81 23.37 -12.08 5.04
CA GLY A 81 22.68 -12.01 3.74
C GLY A 81 21.16 -11.92 3.92
N SER A 82 20.41 -12.96 3.60
CA SER A 82 18.97 -12.97 3.79
C SER A 82 18.57 -13.56 5.14
N LEU A 83 17.68 -12.89 5.88
CA LEU A 83 17.09 -13.42 7.13
C LEU A 83 16.28 -14.72 6.92
N LEU A 84 15.85 -14.99 5.69
CA LEU A 84 15.04 -16.16 5.33
C LEU A 84 15.70 -17.50 5.76
N HIS A 85 17.02 -17.57 5.82
CA HIS A 85 17.74 -18.78 6.27
C HIS A 85 17.67 -19.04 7.78
N TYR A 86 17.26 -18.03 8.58
CA TYR A 86 17.14 -18.11 10.03
C TYR A 86 15.69 -18.21 10.51
N VAL A 87 14.73 -18.06 9.61
CA VAL A 87 13.31 -18.14 9.93
C VAL A 87 12.87 -19.61 9.94
N ARG A 88 12.02 -19.97 10.90
CA ARG A 88 11.41 -21.31 10.96
C ARG A 88 10.60 -21.57 9.68
N ASN A 89 10.65 -22.80 9.17
CA ASN A 89 9.85 -23.17 7.98
C ASN A 89 8.35 -22.86 8.15
N SER A 90 7.80 -23.05 9.36
CA SER A 90 6.41 -22.71 9.67
C SER A 90 6.13 -21.20 9.53
N ALA A 91 7.07 -20.35 9.95
CA ALA A 91 6.93 -18.91 9.81
C ALA A 91 7.09 -18.45 8.35
N LEU A 92 8.01 -19.09 7.59
CA LEU A 92 8.12 -18.87 6.14
C LEU A 92 6.85 -19.28 5.40
N ASN A 93 6.26 -20.40 5.80
CA ASN A 93 5.00 -20.87 5.24
C ASN A 93 3.85 -19.89 5.51
N THR A 94 3.71 -19.46 6.76
CA THR A 94 2.70 -18.45 7.14
C THR A 94 2.93 -17.13 6.38
N PHE A 95 4.19 -16.67 6.28
CA PHE A 95 4.53 -15.47 5.52
C PHE A 95 4.16 -15.63 4.04
N GLY A 96 4.48 -16.76 3.42
CA GLY A 96 4.13 -17.02 2.01
C GLY A 96 2.62 -16.97 1.76
N TRP A 97 1.81 -17.52 2.67
CA TRP A 97 0.35 -17.40 2.59
C TRP A 97 -0.14 -15.97 2.77
N LEU A 98 0.41 -15.24 3.76
CA LEU A 98 0.05 -13.83 4.01
C LEU A 98 0.43 -12.95 2.82
N GLU A 99 1.65 -13.09 2.31
CA GLU A 99 2.14 -12.34 1.15
C GLU A 99 1.26 -12.58 -0.08
N TRP A 100 0.96 -13.84 -0.39
CA TRP A 100 0.13 -14.18 -1.54
C TRP A 100 -1.29 -13.61 -1.43
N ILE A 101 -1.91 -13.73 -0.27
CA ILE A 101 -3.27 -13.22 -0.04
C ILE A 101 -3.31 -11.70 -0.06
N VAL A 102 -2.39 -11.03 0.61
CA VAL A 102 -2.37 -9.56 0.69
C VAL A 102 -2.02 -8.94 -0.66
N LEU A 103 -0.94 -9.37 -1.29
CA LEU A 103 -0.51 -8.81 -2.59
C LEU A 103 -1.45 -9.22 -3.74
N GLY A 104 -2.04 -10.41 -3.65
CA GLY A 104 -3.02 -10.89 -4.63
C GLY A 104 -4.43 -10.37 -4.41
N ASN A 105 -4.68 -9.58 -3.34
CA ASN A 105 -6.02 -9.13 -2.94
C ASN A 105 -7.05 -10.29 -2.89
N LEU A 106 -6.64 -11.41 -2.27
CA LEU A 106 -7.42 -12.63 -2.23
C LEU A 106 -8.18 -12.74 -0.91
N PRO A 107 -9.37 -13.38 -0.87
CA PRO A 107 -10.07 -13.63 0.37
C PRO A 107 -9.29 -14.61 1.26
N LEU A 108 -9.40 -14.50 2.58
CA LEU A 108 -8.70 -15.39 3.52
C LEU A 108 -9.03 -16.87 3.28
N SER A 109 -10.26 -17.16 2.84
CA SER A 109 -10.72 -18.53 2.48
C SER A 109 -9.91 -19.15 1.32
N PHE A 110 -9.15 -18.34 0.58
CA PHE A 110 -8.29 -18.84 -0.50
C PHE A 110 -7.25 -19.84 -0.01
N CYS A 111 -6.73 -19.71 1.22
CA CYS A 111 -5.78 -20.67 1.79
C CYS A 111 -6.39 -22.07 2.02
N GLU A 112 -7.71 -22.19 2.07
CA GLU A 112 -8.43 -23.46 2.19
C GLU A 112 -8.97 -23.99 0.85
N SER A 113 -8.83 -23.23 -0.22
CA SER A 113 -9.24 -23.65 -1.56
C SER A 113 -8.49 -24.91 -1.99
N ARG A 114 -9.24 -25.89 -2.51
CA ARG A 114 -8.68 -27.15 -3.02
C ARG A 114 -7.64 -26.91 -4.13
N LEU A 115 -7.86 -25.90 -4.96
CA LEU A 115 -6.95 -25.58 -6.07
C LEU A 115 -5.67 -24.93 -5.58
N SER A 116 -5.76 -23.94 -4.67
CA SER A 116 -4.58 -23.31 -4.10
C SER A 116 -3.70 -24.33 -3.37
N ARG A 117 -4.30 -25.21 -2.55
CA ARG A 117 -3.57 -26.29 -1.86
C ARG A 117 -2.95 -27.33 -2.80
N ARG A 118 -3.55 -27.55 -3.98
CA ARG A 118 -3.05 -28.52 -4.97
C ARG A 118 -1.85 -28.00 -5.76
N TYR A 119 -1.83 -26.71 -6.06
CA TYR A 119 -0.85 -26.11 -6.97
C TYR A 119 0.20 -25.24 -6.28
N THR A 120 0.19 -25.14 -4.96
CA THR A 120 1.22 -24.44 -4.17
C THR A 120 2.17 -25.42 -3.50
N ASN A 121 3.40 -24.96 -3.25
CA ASN A 121 4.37 -25.65 -2.40
C ASN A 121 4.27 -25.23 -0.91
N LEU A 122 3.28 -24.39 -0.57
CA LEU A 122 3.02 -23.99 0.81
C LEU A 122 2.29 -25.11 1.56
N GLU A 123 2.68 -25.34 2.79
CA GLU A 123 1.96 -26.26 3.69
C GLU A 123 0.56 -25.71 3.98
N PRO A 124 -0.48 -26.58 4.02
CA PRO A 124 -1.84 -26.15 4.31
C PRO A 124 -1.95 -25.36 5.63
N ILE A 125 -2.72 -24.28 5.61
CA ILE A 125 -3.04 -23.45 6.78
C ILE A 125 -4.55 -23.25 6.86
N SER A 126 -5.09 -23.07 8.07
CA SER A 126 -6.50 -22.71 8.24
C SER A 126 -6.71 -21.18 8.19
N VAL A 127 -7.90 -20.76 7.81
CA VAL A 127 -8.32 -19.34 7.85
C VAL A 127 -8.12 -18.76 9.24
N GLU A 128 -8.44 -19.50 10.29
CA GLU A 128 -8.31 -19.04 11.67
C GLU A 128 -6.86 -18.81 12.06
N THR A 129 -5.95 -19.74 11.70
CA THR A 129 -4.50 -19.57 11.93
C THR A 129 -3.96 -18.37 11.17
N LEU A 130 -4.40 -18.19 9.93
CA LEU A 130 -3.98 -17.07 9.10
C LEU A 130 -4.47 -15.73 9.66
N ARG A 131 -5.72 -15.66 10.13
CA ARG A 131 -6.30 -14.49 10.80
C ARG A 131 -5.53 -14.13 12.06
N GLY A 132 -5.27 -15.09 12.94
CA GLY A 132 -4.47 -14.85 14.15
C GLY A 132 -3.03 -14.39 13.84
N SER A 133 -2.46 -14.85 12.72
CA SER A 133 -1.16 -14.39 12.25
C SER A 133 -1.23 -12.95 11.73
N LEU A 134 -2.26 -12.58 10.96
CA LEU A 134 -2.52 -11.20 10.52
C LEU A 134 -2.66 -10.26 11.72
N GLU A 135 -3.49 -10.61 12.69
CA GLU A 135 -3.68 -9.81 13.90
C GLU A 135 -2.36 -9.61 14.69
N SER A 136 -1.52 -10.64 14.72
CA SER A 136 -0.20 -10.55 15.37
C SER A 136 0.74 -9.61 14.62
N VAL A 137 0.73 -9.65 13.28
CA VAL A 137 1.50 -8.73 12.43
C VAL A 137 0.99 -7.31 12.60
N THR A 138 -0.34 -7.08 12.52
CA THR A 138 -0.97 -5.77 12.71
C THR A 138 -0.54 -5.15 14.03
N ARG A 139 -0.69 -5.87 15.15
CA ARG A 139 -0.23 -5.39 16.48
C ARG A 139 1.26 -5.09 16.54
N SER A 140 2.08 -5.77 15.75
CA SER A 140 3.51 -5.49 15.70
C SER A 140 3.82 -4.24 14.89
N VAL A 141 3.09 -4.00 13.81
CA VAL A 141 3.16 -2.78 12.99
C VAL A 141 2.66 -1.58 13.79
N GLU A 142 1.50 -1.68 14.45
CA GLU A 142 0.94 -0.64 15.32
C GLU A 142 1.93 -0.21 16.40
N ARG A 143 2.57 -1.18 17.07
CA ARG A 143 3.63 -0.87 18.07
C ARG A 143 4.84 -0.17 17.47
N ALA A 144 5.25 -0.56 16.26
CA ALA A 144 6.36 0.09 15.57
C ALA A 144 5.99 1.53 15.19
N ILE A 145 4.78 1.75 14.65
CA ILE A 145 4.26 3.08 14.35
C ILE A 145 4.14 3.92 15.63
N ALA A 146 3.58 3.36 16.71
CA ALA A 146 3.42 4.05 17.99
C ALA A 146 4.75 4.53 18.59
N ALA A 147 5.83 3.75 18.39
CA ALA A 147 7.17 4.11 18.84
C ALA A 147 7.81 5.22 18.00
N ASP A 148 7.49 5.26 16.69
CA ASP A 148 8.01 6.23 15.73
C ASP A 148 7.18 7.54 15.73
N LEU A 149 5.91 7.46 16.10
CA LEU A 149 4.96 8.58 16.08
C LEU A 149 5.35 9.66 17.12
N PRO A 150 5.66 10.90 16.71
CA PRO A 150 6.09 11.97 17.60
C PRO A 150 4.97 12.43 18.54
N GLU A 151 5.30 13.35 19.43
CA GLU A 151 4.31 13.95 20.35
C GLU A 151 3.28 14.81 19.60
N ARG A 152 3.68 15.43 18.47
CA ARG A 152 2.80 16.27 17.64
C ARG A 152 2.84 15.78 16.22
N PHE A 153 1.67 15.54 15.63
CA PHE A 153 1.51 15.02 14.28
C PHE A 153 0.24 15.55 13.61
N GLY A 154 0.16 15.48 12.30
CA GLY A 154 -1.07 15.70 11.54
C GLY A 154 -1.81 14.38 11.31
N ILE A 155 -3.10 14.45 11.01
CA ILE A 155 -3.90 13.30 10.57
C ILE A 155 -4.42 13.61 9.16
N ILE A 156 -4.20 12.70 8.22
CA ILE A 156 -4.86 12.71 6.92
C ILE A 156 -5.94 11.64 6.97
N PHE A 157 -7.17 12.02 6.61
CA PHE A 157 -8.26 11.05 6.54
C PHE A 157 -9.09 11.21 5.27
N ASP A 158 -9.61 10.10 4.80
CA ASP A 158 -10.55 10.02 3.69
C ASP A 158 -11.64 9.01 4.01
N GLY A 159 -12.88 9.36 3.71
CA GLY A 159 -14.04 8.51 3.93
C GLY A 159 -14.71 8.15 2.61
N TRP A 160 -15.18 6.92 2.50
CA TRP A 160 -15.97 6.45 1.36
C TRP A 160 -17.05 5.49 1.80
N SER A 161 -18.09 5.35 0.99
CA SER A 161 -19.13 4.35 1.21
C SER A 161 -18.95 3.21 0.22
N HIS A 162 -19.09 1.98 0.72
CA HIS A 162 -19.13 0.79 -0.10
C HIS A 162 -20.28 -0.12 0.36
N ALA A 163 -21.20 -0.44 -0.55
CA ALA A 163 -22.47 -1.07 -0.21
C ALA A 163 -23.25 -0.23 0.83
N SER A 164 -23.57 -0.80 1.99
CA SER A 164 -24.28 -0.11 3.07
C SER A 164 -23.37 0.45 4.16
N GLU A 165 -22.06 0.28 4.04
CA GLU A 165 -21.10 0.67 5.08
C GLU A 165 -20.32 1.92 4.67
N HIS A 166 -20.01 2.76 5.65
CA HIS A 166 -19.15 3.91 5.49
C HIS A 166 -17.81 3.66 6.19
N PHE A 167 -16.75 3.68 5.39
CA PHE A 167 -15.37 3.44 5.85
C PHE A 167 -14.62 4.75 5.99
N ILE A 168 -13.65 4.74 6.90
CA ILE A 168 -12.66 5.81 7.06
C ILE A 168 -11.26 5.20 7.05
N ALA A 169 -10.35 5.85 6.34
CA ALA A 169 -8.92 5.58 6.40
C ALA A 169 -8.21 6.77 7.02
N ASP A 170 -7.40 6.52 8.03
CA ASP A 170 -6.65 7.52 8.78
C ASP A 170 -5.15 7.25 8.65
N PHE A 171 -4.41 8.29 8.27
CA PHE A 171 -2.95 8.26 8.19
C PHE A 171 -2.38 9.30 9.16
N ALA A 172 -1.30 8.98 9.84
CA ALA A 172 -0.50 10.01 10.50
C ALA A 172 0.37 10.72 9.48
N TRP A 173 0.63 12.01 9.70
CA TRP A 173 1.59 12.79 8.94
C TRP A 173 2.57 13.47 9.88
N TYR A 174 3.86 13.19 9.72
CA TYR A 174 4.91 13.76 10.55
C TYR A 174 6.26 13.70 9.84
N GLU A 175 7.22 14.44 10.36
CA GLU A 175 8.60 14.49 9.85
C GLU A 175 9.57 13.94 10.89
N VAL A 176 10.46 13.05 10.45
CA VAL A 176 11.57 12.51 11.25
C VAL A 176 12.82 12.50 10.37
N ASP A 177 13.91 13.05 10.87
CA ASP A 177 15.21 13.11 10.16
C ASP A 177 15.09 13.68 8.73
N GLU A 178 14.36 14.78 8.58
CA GLU A 178 14.07 15.45 7.30
C GLU A 178 13.26 14.59 6.30
N ALA A 179 12.73 13.46 6.74
CA ALA A 179 11.90 12.58 5.91
C ALA A 179 10.44 12.61 6.38
N ILE A 180 9.53 12.84 5.43
CA ILE A 180 8.08 12.76 5.68
C ILE A 180 7.69 11.29 5.88
N ARG A 181 6.93 11.04 6.94
CA ARG A 181 6.32 9.75 7.26
C ARG A 181 4.80 9.88 7.19
N CYS A 182 4.16 8.92 6.52
CA CYS A 182 2.72 8.89 6.35
C CYS A 182 2.18 7.46 6.51
N PRO A 183 2.31 6.83 7.70
CA PRO A 183 1.79 5.49 7.94
C PRO A 183 0.26 5.49 8.06
N LEU A 184 -0.36 4.41 7.54
CA LEU A 184 -1.77 4.11 7.78
C LEU A 184 -1.96 3.74 9.26
N LEU A 185 -2.82 4.45 9.95
CA LEU A 185 -3.20 4.18 11.34
C LEU A 185 -4.42 3.27 11.43
N SER A 186 -5.42 3.52 10.62
CA SER A 186 -6.68 2.78 10.64
C SER A 186 -7.33 2.77 9.27
N MET A 187 -8.01 1.67 8.97
CA MET A 187 -8.99 1.57 7.89
C MET A 187 -10.13 0.70 8.40
N ALA A 188 -11.25 1.32 8.75
CA ALA A 188 -12.34 0.65 9.44
C ALA A 188 -13.70 1.27 9.10
N PRO A 189 -14.80 0.54 9.27
CA PRO A 189 -16.13 1.13 9.28
C PRO A 189 -16.23 2.19 10.38
N LEU A 190 -16.81 3.34 10.05
CA LEU A 190 -17.02 4.42 11.03
C LEU A 190 -18.20 4.14 11.97
N VAL A 191 -19.26 3.54 11.41
CA VAL A 191 -20.50 3.20 12.12
C VAL A 191 -20.40 1.77 12.63
N ASN A 192 -20.27 1.58 13.94
CA ASN A 192 -20.12 0.26 14.57
C ASN A 192 -21.26 -0.08 15.51
N GLU A 193 -22.03 0.93 15.95
CA GLU A 193 -23.15 0.78 16.88
C GLU A 193 -24.43 1.42 16.28
N GLU A 194 -25.61 0.98 16.73
CA GLU A 194 -26.91 1.50 16.22
C GLU A 194 -27.10 3.01 16.48
N THR A 195 -26.37 3.57 17.43
CA THR A 195 -26.41 5.00 17.78
C THR A 195 -25.40 5.85 17.01
N ASP A 196 -24.47 5.22 16.30
CA ASP A 196 -23.46 5.91 15.51
C ASP A 196 -24.08 6.51 14.24
N ASP A 197 -23.58 7.67 13.88
CA ASP A 197 -23.93 8.38 12.65
C ASP A 197 -22.65 8.86 11.93
N LEU A 198 -22.80 9.52 10.79
CA LEU A 198 -21.68 10.10 10.05
C LEU A 198 -21.32 11.52 10.53
N SER A 199 -21.67 11.88 11.77
CA SER A 199 -21.41 13.20 12.32
C SER A 199 -19.95 13.44 12.67
N ALA A 200 -19.59 14.70 12.83
CA ALA A 200 -18.27 15.10 13.28
C ALA A 200 -17.96 14.60 14.72
N ALA A 201 -18.99 14.37 15.54
CA ALA A 201 -18.82 13.85 16.89
C ALA A 201 -18.41 12.36 16.85
N THR A 202 -19.04 11.56 15.99
CA THR A 202 -18.69 10.15 15.78
C THR A 202 -17.27 10.03 15.24
N HIS A 203 -16.87 10.84 14.25
CA HIS A 203 -15.49 10.89 13.75
C HIS A 203 -14.49 11.23 14.87
N GLN A 204 -14.80 12.22 15.70
CA GLN A 204 -13.94 12.60 16.83
C GLN A 204 -13.81 11.47 17.86
N ALA A 205 -14.91 10.80 18.20
CA ALA A 205 -14.92 9.67 19.13
C ALA A 205 -14.10 8.49 18.59
N PHE A 206 -14.26 8.17 17.31
CA PHE A 206 -13.49 7.14 16.62
C PHE A 206 -11.99 7.44 16.69
N LEU A 207 -11.57 8.62 16.24
CA LEU A 207 -10.15 9.03 16.25
C LEU A 207 -9.56 8.99 17.64
N ARG A 208 -10.29 9.49 18.66
CA ARG A 208 -9.84 9.48 20.06
C ARG A 208 -9.64 8.07 20.58
N THR A 209 -10.58 7.17 20.29
CA THR A 209 -10.52 5.79 20.76
C THR A 209 -9.40 5.03 20.07
N MET A 210 -9.26 5.14 18.76
CA MET A 210 -8.23 4.50 17.94
C MET A 210 -6.84 4.95 18.37
N LEU A 211 -6.58 6.25 18.45
CA LEU A 211 -5.28 6.79 18.84
C LEU A 211 -4.86 6.34 20.24
N LEU A 212 -5.80 6.33 21.19
CA LEU A 212 -5.49 5.91 22.56
C LEU A 212 -5.26 4.41 22.66
N ARG A 213 -6.12 3.60 22.04
CA ARG A 213 -6.10 2.14 22.14
C ARG A 213 -4.88 1.53 21.44
N ASP A 214 -4.60 1.97 20.19
CA ASP A 214 -3.66 1.29 19.30
C ASP A 214 -2.26 1.93 19.35
N TYR A 215 -2.18 3.25 19.64
CA TYR A 215 -0.93 4.01 19.55
C TYR A 215 -0.52 4.66 20.88
N ASN A 216 -1.36 4.57 21.93
CA ASN A 216 -1.14 5.28 23.19
C ASN A 216 -0.91 6.80 23.01
N LYS A 217 -1.62 7.39 22.03
CA LYS A 217 -1.60 8.83 21.72
C LYS A 217 -2.96 9.44 22.01
N ARG A 218 -2.98 10.74 22.30
CA ARG A 218 -4.20 11.50 22.55
C ARG A 218 -4.55 12.35 21.32
N LEU A 219 -5.83 12.56 21.09
CA LEU A 219 -6.33 13.36 19.96
C LEU A 219 -5.81 14.81 20.00
N GLU A 220 -5.57 15.35 21.21
CA GLU A 220 -5.03 16.69 21.42
C GLU A 220 -3.58 16.86 20.92
N GLN A 221 -2.89 15.77 20.62
CA GLN A 221 -1.56 15.78 20.00
C GLN A 221 -1.62 15.97 18.48
N CYS A 222 -2.80 15.81 17.88
CA CYS A 222 -3.04 16.15 16.49
C CYS A 222 -3.06 17.67 16.32
N VAL A 223 -2.19 18.19 15.42
CA VAL A 223 -2.05 19.65 15.20
C VAL A 223 -2.84 20.17 14.01
N PHE A 224 -3.22 19.33 13.09
CA PHE A 224 -4.13 19.61 11.98
C PHE A 224 -4.68 18.31 11.37
N PRO A 225 -5.93 18.26 10.95
CA PRO A 225 -6.44 17.26 10.04
C PRO A 225 -6.33 17.73 8.59
N VAL A 226 -6.08 16.77 7.69
CA VAL A 226 -6.14 16.95 6.23
C VAL A 226 -7.31 16.13 5.71
N GLY A 227 -8.21 16.74 4.97
CA GLY A 227 -9.37 16.07 4.40
C GLY A 227 -10.07 16.92 3.35
N ASP A 228 -11.19 16.44 2.85
CA ASP A 228 -12.05 17.28 2.03
C ASP A 228 -12.67 18.42 2.85
N ASN A 229 -13.18 19.46 2.17
CA ASN A 229 -13.73 20.64 2.83
C ASN A 229 -15.24 20.53 3.04
N CYS A 230 -15.75 19.33 3.35
CA CYS A 230 -17.16 19.12 3.68
C CYS A 230 -17.54 19.71 5.05
N SER A 231 -18.84 19.81 5.32
CA SER A 231 -19.34 20.37 6.59
C SER A 231 -18.90 19.55 7.80
N VAL A 232 -18.87 18.22 7.69
CA VAL A 232 -18.47 17.31 8.75
C VAL A 232 -17.01 17.53 9.12
N ASN A 233 -16.10 17.59 8.15
CA ASN A 233 -14.66 17.75 8.37
C ASN A 233 -14.33 19.13 8.97
N ARG A 234 -15.01 20.19 8.49
CA ARG A 234 -14.90 21.54 9.10
C ARG A 234 -15.36 21.53 10.56
N ARG A 235 -16.48 20.85 10.85
CA ARG A 235 -16.98 20.72 12.22
C ARG A 235 -16.04 19.89 13.08
N LEU A 236 -15.49 18.80 12.55
CA LEU A 236 -14.51 17.97 13.25
C LEU A 236 -13.26 18.78 13.66
N ALA A 237 -12.67 19.52 12.72
CA ALA A 237 -11.54 20.40 13.01
C ALA A 237 -11.88 21.45 14.11
N THR A 238 -13.09 22.01 14.05
CA THR A 238 -13.59 22.91 15.10
C THR A 238 -13.69 22.22 16.46
N LEU A 239 -14.20 20.99 16.51
CA LEU A 239 -14.30 20.20 17.75
C LEU A 239 -12.93 19.82 18.31
N MET A 240 -11.95 19.60 17.42
CA MET A 240 -10.56 19.32 17.80
C MET A 240 -9.79 20.60 18.20
N GLY A 241 -10.30 21.78 17.86
CA GLY A 241 -9.63 23.08 18.12
C GLY A 241 -8.38 23.30 17.24
N VAL A 242 -8.33 22.72 16.05
CA VAL A 242 -7.19 22.79 15.12
C VAL A 242 -7.63 23.21 13.71
N PRO A 243 -6.72 23.77 12.88
CA PRO A 243 -7.05 24.17 11.52
C PRO A 243 -7.24 22.95 10.60
N LEU A 244 -8.28 22.96 9.75
CA LEU A 244 -8.45 22.00 8.69
C LEU A 244 -7.57 22.38 7.49
N VAL A 245 -6.71 21.47 7.04
CA VAL A 245 -5.98 21.58 5.78
C VAL A 245 -6.82 20.91 4.67
N GLY A 246 -7.28 21.68 3.70
CA GLY A 246 -8.12 21.17 2.60
C GLY A 246 -7.30 20.36 1.60
N CYS A 247 -7.81 19.20 1.21
CA CYS A 247 -7.20 18.34 0.19
C CYS A 247 -7.18 19.07 -1.18
N ALA A 248 -5.97 19.25 -1.75
CA ALA A 248 -5.78 19.91 -3.03
C ALA A 248 -6.42 19.13 -4.19
N SER A 249 -6.27 17.80 -4.20
CA SER A 249 -6.87 16.93 -5.22
C SER A 249 -8.40 17.02 -5.23
N ARG A 250 -9.04 17.07 -4.05
CA ARG A 250 -10.50 17.25 -3.94
C ARG A 250 -10.95 18.65 -4.42
N ARG A 251 -10.13 19.68 -4.19
CA ARG A 251 -10.40 21.04 -4.72
C ARG A 251 -10.34 21.05 -6.23
N LEU A 252 -9.31 20.44 -6.81
CA LEU A 252 -9.17 20.31 -8.26
C LEU A 252 -10.37 19.55 -8.85
N ASN A 253 -10.71 18.38 -8.28
CA ASN A 253 -11.85 17.59 -8.76
C ASN A 253 -13.17 18.37 -8.74
N ARG A 254 -13.41 19.20 -7.72
CA ARG A 254 -14.63 20.01 -7.64
C ARG A 254 -14.63 21.12 -8.70
N ALA A 255 -13.49 21.74 -8.96
CA ALA A 255 -13.39 22.75 -10.03
C ALA A 255 -13.63 22.11 -11.40
N VAL A 256 -13.01 20.95 -11.65
CA VAL A 256 -13.22 20.19 -12.90
C VAL A 256 -14.67 19.71 -13.03
N ALA A 257 -15.31 19.23 -11.96
CA ALA A 257 -16.71 18.84 -12.01
C ALA A 257 -17.67 20.00 -12.35
N ALA A 258 -17.37 21.19 -11.84
CA ALA A 258 -18.14 22.41 -12.21
C ALA A 258 -17.98 22.72 -13.69
N GLU A 259 -16.78 22.63 -14.22
CA GLU A 259 -16.50 22.85 -15.66
C GLU A 259 -17.18 21.78 -16.53
N LEU A 260 -17.07 20.52 -16.16
CA LEU A 260 -17.69 19.41 -16.89
C LEU A 260 -19.21 19.53 -16.94
N SER A 261 -19.85 20.18 -15.95
CA SER A 261 -21.28 20.39 -15.94
C SER A 261 -21.74 21.34 -17.07
N GLU A 262 -20.87 22.20 -17.58
CA GLU A 262 -21.14 23.06 -18.72
C GLU A 262 -21.13 22.28 -20.06
N HIS A 263 -20.53 21.12 -20.07
CA HIS A 263 -20.43 20.22 -21.23
C HIS A 263 -21.29 18.95 -21.11
N ALA A 264 -22.21 18.90 -20.13
CA ALA A 264 -23.00 17.71 -19.82
C ALA A 264 -23.72 17.13 -21.05
N GLU A 265 -24.41 17.99 -21.84
CA GLU A 265 -25.13 17.54 -23.05
C GLU A 265 -24.22 16.87 -24.10
N ASP A 266 -22.98 17.36 -24.26
CA ASP A 266 -22.04 16.77 -25.20
C ASP A 266 -21.42 15.48 -24.64
N LEU A 267 -21.22 15.40 -23.33
CA LEU A 267 -20.66 14.22 -22.64
C LEU A 267 -21.65 13.06 -22.63
N ASP A 268 -22.92 13.30 -22.39
CA ASP A 268 -23.99 12.30 -22.43
C ASP A 268 -24.01 11.55 -23.77
N LEU A 269 -23.72 12.24 -24.89
CA LEU A 269 -23.63 11.62 -26.21
C LEU A 269 -22.49 10.61 -26.35
N VAL A 270 -21.48 10.63 -25.47
CA VAL A 270 -20.34 9.70 -25.46
C VAL A 270 -20.52 8.63 -24.40
N GLU A 271 -21.15 8.95 -23.27
CA GLU A 271 -21.41 7.99 -22.18
C GLU A 271 -22.44 6.91 -22.57
N ASP A 272 -23.48 7.30 -23.31
CA ASP A 272 -24.52 6.38 -23.80
C ASP A 272 -24.04 5.44 -24.92
N ASN A 273 -22.79 5.60 -25.40
CA ASN A 273 -22.24 4.74 -26.45
C ASN A 273 -21.78 3.40 -25.84
N PRO A 274 -22.35 2.24 -26.29
CA PRO A 274 -22.04 0.91 -25.72
C PRO A 274 -20.55 0.52 -25.81
N SER A 275 -19.73 1.22 -26.60
CA SER A 275 -18.29 0.99 -26.72
C SER A 275 -17.48 1.58 -25.55
N THR A 276 -18.07 2.43 -24.71
CA THR A 276 -17.36 3.19 -23.66
C THR A 276 -17.67 2.72 -22.23
N ASN A 277 -18.55 1.72 -22.04
CA ASN A 277 -18.95 1.21 -20.73
C ASN A 277 -17.81 0.57 -19.96
N HIS A 278 -17.09 1.39 -19.16
CA HIS A 278 -16.19 0.93 -18.10
C HIS A 278 -16.68 1.43 -16.74
N PRO A 279 -16.62 0.59 -15.67
CA PRO A 279 -17.08 1.01 -14.34
C PRO A 279 -16.21 2.15 -13.78
N PRO A 280 -16.79 3.11 -13.05
CA PRO A 280 -16.08 4.25 -12.51
C PRO A 280 -15.18 3.84 -11.33
N ALA A 281 -13.88 3.73 -11.57
CA ALA A 281 -12.88 3.44 -10.54
C ALA A 281 -12.00 4.65 -10.17
N ASN A 282 -12.22 5.83 -10.77
CA ASN A 282 -11.36 7.01 -10.59
C ASN A 282 -12.16 8.29 -10.29
N PRO A 283 -11.54 9.35 -9.70
CA PRO A 283 -12.15 10.65 -9.52
C PRO A 283 -12.76 11.18 -10.83
N LEU A 284 -13.93 11.78 -10.75
CA LEU A 284 -14.80 12.13 -11.89
C LEU A 284 -14.06 12.72 -13.12
N GLY A 285 -13.11 13.63 -12.92
CA GLY A 285 -12.39 14.28 -14.01
C GLY A 285 -11.43 13.37 -14.77
N LEU A 286 -10.77 12.42 -14.09
CA LEU A 286 -9.85 11.46 -14.72
C LEU A 286 -10.58 10.38 -15.50
N HIS A 287 -11.79 10.02 -15.07
CA HIS A 287 -12.65 9.09 -15.79
C HIS A 287 -13.10 9.67 -17.12
N ILE A 288 -13.61 10.93 -17.10
CA ILE A 288 -14.05 11.64 -18.31
C ILE A 288 -12.87 11.82 -19.28
N PHE A 289 -11.69 12.20 -18.77
CA PHE A 289 -10.49 12.29 -19.62
C PHE A 289 -10.18 10.96 -20.33
N ALA A 290 -10.15 9.85 -19.58
CA ALA A 290 -9.88 8.53 -20.15
C ALA A 290 -10.93 8.11 -21.18
N MET A 291 -12.21 8.38 -20.90
CA MET A 291 -13.33 8.12 -21.79
C MET A 291 -13.21 8.90 -23.09
N LEU A 292 -13.00 10.22 -23.01
CA LEU A 292 -12.84 11.07 -24.19
C LEU A 292 -11.59 10.72 -24.99
N ASN A 293 -10.49 10.43 -24.32
CA ASN A 293 -9.26 9.99 -24.99
C ASN A 293 -9.50 8.71 -25.79
N LEU A 294 -10.12 7.70 -25.18
CA LEU A 294 -10.48 6.45 -25.84
C LEU A 294 -11.46 6.68 -27.00
N PHE A 295 -12.47 7.51 -26.81
CA PHE A 295 -13.41 7.86 -27.88
C PHE A 295 -12.69 8.43 -29.11
N PHE A 296 -11.81 9.41 -28.93
CA PHE A 296 -11.06 10.01 -30.04
C PHE A 296 -9.99 9.09 -30.64
N GLU A 297 -9.42 8.16 -29.87
CA GLU A 297 -8.52 7.12 -30.39
C GLU A 297 -9.27 6.10 -31.24
N LEU A 298 -10.49 5.73 -30.90
CA LEU A 298 -11.30 4.76 -31.64
C LEU A 298 -12.02 5.37 -32.84
N LEU A 299 -12.33 6.66 -32.80
CA LEU A 299 -13.10 7.35 -33.86
C LEU A 299 -12.58 7.12 -35.31
N PRO A 300 -11.26 7.07 -35.58
CA PRO A 300 -10.76 6.79 -36.93
C PRO A 300 -11.02 5.37 -37.44
N PHE A 301 -11.36 4.43 -36.56
CA PHE A 301 -11.60 3.03 -36.86
C PHE A 301 -13.09 2.68 -36.95
N LEU A 302 -13.96 3.63 -36.63
CA LEU A 302 -15.41 3.45 -36.72
C LEU A 302 -15.86 3.61 -38.18
N ASP A 303 -16.72 2.70 -38.64
CA ASP A 303 -17.33 2.79 -39.95
C ASP A 303 -18.46 3.84 -39.92
N THR A 304 -18.16 5.04 -40.43
CA THR A 304 -19.11 6.15 -40.47
C THR A 304 -20.15 6.03 -41.59
N ASP A 305 -20.02 5.01 -42.47
CA ASP A 305 -21.01 4.72 -43.52
C ASP A 305 -22.11 3.78 -43.02
N ASP A 306 -22.00 3.28 -41.80
CA ASP A 306 -23.05 2.52 -41.09
C ASP A 306 -24.07 3.52 -40.49
N ASP A 307 -25.28 3.48 -41.01
CA ASP A 307 -26.37 4.41 -40.63
C ASP A 307 -26.70 4.29 -39.12
N GLU A 308 -26.69 3.06 -38.53
CA GLU A 308 -26.96 2.85 -37.10
C GLU A 308 -25.86 3.47 -36.22
N LEU A 309 -24.61 3.36 -36.63
CA LEU A 309 -23.48 3.93 -35.92
C LEU A 309 -23.42 5.46 -36.10
N ALA A 310 -23.74 5.96 -37.31
CA ALA A 310 -23.75 7.39 -37.60
C ALA A 310 -24.75 8.17 -36.74
N GLU A 311 -25.91 7.55 -36.41
CA GLU A 311 -26.94 8.15 -35.54
C GLU A 311 -26.47 8.24 -34.08
N LEU A 312 -25.60 7.37 -33.63
CA LEU A 312 -25.05 7.35 -32.25
C LEU A 312 -23.85 8.29 -32.07
N LEU A 313 -23.23 8.74 -33.16
CA LEU A 313 -22.05 9.58 -33.08
C LEU A 313 -22.40 11.06 -32.84
N PRO A 314 -21.67 11.78 -31.96
CA PRO A 314 -21.85 13.20 -31.77
C PRO A 314 -21.68 14.00 -33.07
N SER A 315 -22.42 15.07 -33.21
CA SER A 315 -22.32 15.95 -34.37
C SER A 315 -20.88 16.50 -34.55
N PRO A 316 -20.50 16.95 -35.79
CA PRO A 316 -19.19 17.56 -36.02
C PRO A 316 -18.90 18.77 -35.11
N ALA A 317 -19.93 19.51 -34.69
CA ALA A 317 -19.79 20.62 -33.76
C ALA A 317 -19.53 20.14 -32.34
N ALA A 318 -20.28 19.13 -31.87
CA ALA A 318 -20.06 18.50 -30.56
C ALA A 318 -18.68 17.85 -30.49
N LYS A 319 -18.26 17.12 -31.53
CA LYS A 319 -16.91 16.53 -31.61
C LYS A 319 -15.79 17.57 -31.47
N ARG A 320 -15.97 18.79 -32.03
CA ARG A 320 -14.99 19.88 -31.85
C ARG A 320 -14.93 20.32 -30.38
N ARG A 321 -16.08 20.62 -29.77
CA ARG A 321 -16.15 21.03 -28.35
C ARG A 321 -15.56 19.96 -27.41
N LEU A 322 -15.90 18.68 -27.64
CA LEU A 322 -15.34 17.57 -26.87
C LEU A 322 -13.82 17.40 -27.06
N LYS A 323 -13.31 17.71 -28.26
CA LYS A 323 -11.85 17.67 -28.50
C LYS A 323 -11.12 18.82 -27.82
N ASP A 324 -11.72 20.00 -27.78
CA ASP A 324 -11.20 21.16 -27.05
C ASP A 324 -11.20 20.85 -25.54
N LEU A 325 -12.31 20.33 -25.02
CA LEU A 325 -12.42 19.84 -23.64
C LEU A 325 -11.34 18.76 -23.30
N LEU A 326 -11.11 17.80 -24.19
CA LEU A 326 -10.05 16.80 -24.00
C LEU A 326 -8.67 17.45 -23.87
N GLY A 327 -8.40 18.51 -24.64
CA GLY A 327 -7.17 19.30 -24.54
C GLY A 327 -7.00 19.93 -23.16
N GLU A 328 -8.06 20.54 -22.61
CA GLU A 328 -8.07 21.13 -21.26
C GLU A 328 -7.89 20.06 -20.17
N LEU A 329 -8.63 18.95 -20.26
CA LEU A 329 -8.54 17.84 -19.31
C LEU A 329 -7.17 17.18 -19.28
N LYS A 330 -6.40 17.25 -20.37
CA LYS A 330 -5.01 16.73 -20.41
C LYS A 330 -4.08 17.50 -19.46
N ASP A 331 -4.25 18.82 -19.38
CA ASP A 331 -3.51 19.66 -18.42
C ASP A 331 -3.94 19.32 -16.97
N VAL A 332 -5.25 19.18 -16.76
CA VAL A 332 -5.80 18.77 -15.45
C VAL A 332 -5.28 17.41 -15.02
N GLU A 333 -5.23 16.44 -15.93
CA GLU A 333 -4.69 15.12 -15.64
C GLU A 333 -3.20 15.19 -15.26
N SER A 334 -2.43 16.01 -15.98
CA SER A 334 -1.01 16.22 -15.67
C SER A 334 -0.82 16.76 -14.24
N VAL A 335 -1.60 17.79 -13.86
CA VAL A 335 -1.57 18.34 -12.51
C VAL A 335 -2.06 17.33 -11.48
N SER A 336 -3.13 16.59 -11.78
CA SER A 336 -3.65 15.54 -10.89
C SER A 336 -2.62 14.44 -10.61
N LYS A 337 -1.85 14.03 -11.62
CA LYS A 337 -0.73 13.10 -11.46
C LYS A 337 0.39 13.72 -10.63
N ALA A 338 0.74 14.96 -10.89
CA ALA A 338 1.78 15.66 -10.13
C ALA A 338 1.41 15.79 -8.64
N LEU A 339 0.14 16.06 -8.31
CA LEU A 339 -0.35 16.12 -6.92
C LEU A 339 -0.22 14.81 -6.14
N GLN A 340 -0.02 13.67 -6.81
CA GLN A 340 0.19 12.36 -6.19
C GLN A 340 1.67 12.06 -5.89
N GLY A 341 2.57 12.97 -6.25
CA GLY A 341 3.99 12.84 -5.97
C GLY A 341 4.29 12.92 -4.46
N SER A 342 5.33 12.22 -4.02
CA SER A 342 5.75 12.18 -2.61
C SER A 342 6.36 13.51 -2.13
N ASP A 343 6.88 14.33 -3.05
CA ASP A 343 7.67 15.52 -2.73
C ASP A 343 6.91 16.83 -3.00
N VAL A 344 5.57 16.76 -3.09
CA VAL A 344 4.72 17.89 -3.43
C VAL A 344 4.51 18.81 -2.23
N SER A 345 4.92 20.06 -2.35
CA SER A 345 4.66 21.12 -1.37
C SER A 345 3.40 21.92 -1.71
N LEU A 346 2.86 22.66 -0.71
CA LEU A 346 1.73 23.57 -0.96
C LEU A 346 2.08 24.71 -1.94
N LEU A 347 3.35 25.05 -2.07
CA LEU A 347 3.81 26.05 -3.05
C LEU A 347 3.71 25.49 -4.47
N ASP A 348 4.10 24.25 -4.69
CA ASP A 348 3.97 23.57 -5.97
C ASP A 348 2.50 23.49 -6.39
N VAL A 349 1.63 23.09 -5.46
CA VAL A 349 0.17 23.06 -5.69
C VAL A 349 -0.35 24.42 -6.15
N ARG A 350 0.09 25.50 -5.51
CA ARG A 350 -0.32 26.85 -5.88
C ARG A 350 0.14 27.21 -7.28
N VAL A 351 1.40 26.95 -7.60
CA VAL A 351 1.97 27.23 -8.94
C VAL A 351 1.21 26.50 -10.03
N TRP A 352 0.89 25.21 -9.81
CA TRP A 352 0.15 24.42 -10.78
C TRP A 352 -1.30 24.91 -10.95
N PHE A 353 -1.98 25.29 -9.86
CA PHE A 353 -3.34 25.82 -9.94
C PHE A 353 -3.38 27.20 -10.62
N ASP A 354 -2.43 28.08 -10.29
CA ASP A 354 -2.31 29.38 -10.94
C ASP A 354 -2.06 29.19 -12.46
N ALA A 355 -1.26 28.20 -12.86
CA ALA A 355 -1.03 27.88 -14.28
C ALA A 355 -2.28 27.35 -15.00
N LEU A 356 -3.10 26.52 -14.33
CA LEU A 356 -4.37 26.04 -14.88
C LEU A 356 -5.36 27.20 -15.06
N ILE A 357 -5.44 28.10 -14.10
CA ILE A 357 -6.33 29.28 -14.15
C ILE A 357 -5.91 30.22 -15.28
N ALA A 358 -4.63 30.54 -15.40
CA ALA A 358 -4.09 31.44 -16.42
C ALA A 358 -4.29 30.93 -17.87
N LYS A 359 -4.51 29.63 -18.07
CA LYS A 359 -4.85 29.08 -19.39
C LYS A 359 -6.32 29.26 -19.78
N LYS A 360 -7.18 29.55 -18.81
CA LYS A 360 -8.62 29.76 -19.02
C LYS A 360 -9.01 31.25 -19.22
N GLU A 361 -8.14 32.18 -18.80
CA GLU A 361 -8.27 33.62 -19.07
C GLU A 361 -7.75 33.96 -20.48
#